data_db054e3bec6404e204209a8cbae144f1
#
_entry.id   db054e3bec6404e204209a8cbae144f1
#
_cell.length_a   1.000
_cell.length_b   1.000
_cell.length_c   1.000
_cell.angle_alpha   90.00
_cell.angle_beta   90.00
_cell.angle_gamma   90.00
#
_symmetry.space_group_name_H-M   'P 1'
#
loop_
_entity.id
_entity.type
_entity.pdbx_description
1 polymer ?
#
loop_
_entity_poly.entity_id
_entity_poly.type
_entity_poly.pdbx_seq_one_letter_code
_entity_poly.pdbx_strand_id
1 'polypeptide(L)'
;MVVVTIALCLLNLAAPPPFAEQTKDPEIERALTDARQISDELGGSVRSLLLREIEKGGFADALRICSEVAQEITLRFNEQKGHHTRRVSLRYRNPKNVPDPFEQRKLEEFDRLNRERKLAGEYFEVVTEEGHSYLRYMKPLIVQPVCIACHGPRENIPAEVKLILQQKYPDDRATDFLVGDVRGAITVKIYLPKSF
;
A
#
# COMPACT_ATOMS: atom_id res chain seq x y z
N MET A 1 -48.89 4.92 -39.68
CA MET A 1 -48.49 4.90 -38.25
C MET A 1 -47.50 3.78 -38.07
N VAL A 2 -46.23 4.13 -37.88
CA VAL A 2 -45.16 3.15 -37.63
C VAL A 2 -44.90 3.21 -36.13
N VAL A 3 -45.16 2.09 -35.43
CA VAL A 3 -44.88 1.95 -34.00
C VAL A 3 -43.42 1.48 -33.86
N VAL A 4 -42.54 2.37 -33.41
CA VAL A 4 -41.15 1.99 -33.08
C VAL A 4 -41.11 1.49 -31.63
N THR A 5 -40.91 0.19 -31.47
CA THR A 5 -40.74 -0.44 -30.18
C THR A 5 -39.28 -0.30 -29.75
N ILE A 6 -39.01 0.59 -28.79
CA ILE A 6 -37.68 0.72 -28.17
C ILE A 6 -37.51 -0.42 -27.16
N ALA A 7 -36.64 -1.38 -27.48
CA ALA A 7 -36.22 -2.42 -26.53
C ALA A 7 -35.22 -1.81 -25.56
N LEU A 8 -35.65 -1.66 -24.29
CA LEU A 8 -34.80 -1.22 -23.18
C LEU A 8 -33.91 -2.39 -22.74
N CYS A 9 -32.65 -2.42 -23.20
CA CYS A 9 -31.66 -3.38 -22.67
C CYS A 9 -31.28 -2.97 -21.25
N LEU A 10 -31.87 -3.62 -20.26
CA LEU A 10 -31.44 -3.54 -18.86
C LEU A 10 -30.11 -4.29 -18.72
N LEU A 11 -28.99 -3.57 -18.66
CA LEU A 11 -27.72 -4.12 -18.19
C LEU A 11 -27.89 -4.52 -16.72
N ASN A 12 -28.00 -5.81 -16.47
CA ASN A 12 -27.91 -6.38 -15.15
C ASN A 12 -26.44 -6.29 -14.67
N LEU A 13 -26.09 -5.19 -14.01
CA LEU A 13 -24.87 -5.07 -13.22
C LEU A 13 -25.07 -5.94 -11.97
N ALA A 14 -24.66 -7.20 -12.02
CA ALA A 14 -24.62 -8.06 -10.84
C ALA A 14 -23.70 -7.40 -9.80
N ALA A 15 -24.22 -7.15 -8.60
CA ALA A 15 -23.40 -6.68 -7.47
C ALA A 15 -22.32 -7.74 -7.16
N PRO A 16 -21.10 -7.32 -6.76
CA PRO A 16 -20.08 -8.28 -6.35
C PRO A 16 -20.57 -9.08 -5.14
N PRO A 17 -20.21 -10.38 -5.04
CA PRO A 17 -20.64 -11.25 -3.94
C PRO A 17 -20.12 -10.70 -2.59
N PRO A 18 -20.83 -10.96 -1.49
CA PRO A 18 -20.43 -10.51 -0.16
C PRO A 18 -19.07 -11.13 0.24
N PHE A 19 -18.29 -10.38 0.99
CA PHE A 19 -16.92 -10.68 1.42
C PHE A 19 -16.69 -12.15 1.89
N ALA A 20 -17.66 -12.72 2.63
CA ALA A 20 -17.58 -14.10 3.15
C ALA A 20 -17.68 -15.18 2.06
N GLU A 21 -18.20 -14.87 0.87
CA GLU A 21 -18.33 -15.82 -0.23
C GLU A 21 -17.08 -15.85 -1.11
N GLN A 22 -16.32 -14.76 -1.15
CA GLN A 22 -15.06 -14.65 -1.90
C GLN A 22 -13.94 -15.52 -1.29
N THR A 23 -13.97 -15.82 0.01
CA THR A 23 -12.95 -16.61 0.70
C THR A 23 -13.10 -18.13 0.55
N LYS A 24 -14.12 -18.62 -0.16
CA LYS A 24 -14.33 -20.06 -0.38
C LYS A 24 -13.61 -20.62 -1.60
N ASP A 25 -13.10 -19.73 -2.48
CA ASP A 25 -12.35 -20.14 -3.66
C ASP A 25 -10.89 -20.47 -3.25
N PRO A 26 -10.45 -21.74 -3.48
CA PRO A 26 -9.07 -22.14 -3.13
C PRO A 26 -7.98 -21.33 -3.82
N GLU A 27 -8.26 -20.75 -4.98
CA GLU A 27 -7.33 -19.91 -5.70
C GLU A 27 -7.18 -18.53 -5.01
N ILE A 28 -8.30 -17.94 -4.61
CA ILE A 28 -8.30 -16.68 -3.83
C ILE A 28 -7.60 -16.88 -2.49
N GLU A 29 -7.86 -18.00 -1.79
CA GLU A 29 -7.19 -18.31 -0.51
C GLU A 29 -5.67 -18.48 -0.67
N ARG A 30 -5.21 -19.12 -1.73
CA ARG A 30 -3.76 -19.21 -2.04
C ARG A 30 -3.17 -17.84 -2.32
N ALA A 31 -3.80 -17.07 -3.21
CA ALA A 31 -3.35 -15.73 -3.55
C ALA A 31 -3.31 -14.80 -2.32
N LEU A 32 -4.30 -14.92 -1.42
CA LEU A 32 -4.35 -14.17 -0.18
C LEU A 32 -3.22 -14.57 0.78
N THR A 33 -2.92 -15.86 0.88
CA THR A 33 -1.80 -16.38 1.67
C THR A 33 -0.47 -15.84 1.15
N ASP A 34 -0.26 -15.89 -0.18
CA ASP A 34 0.93 -15.34 -0.83
C ASP A 34 1.05 -13.83 -0.63
N ALA A 35 -0.05 -13.07 -0.75
CA ALA A 35 -0.07 -11.64 -0.54
C ALA A 35 0.29 -11.24 0.90
N ARG A 36 -0.21 -11.98 1.89
CA ARG A 36 0.16 -11.81 3.32
C ARG A 36 1.64 -12.03 3.54
N GLN A 37 2.16 -13.17 3.05
CA GLN A 37 3.57 -13.51 3.18
C GLN A 37 4.47 -12.45 2.54
N ILE A 38 4.20 -12.06 1.30
CA ILE A 38 4.95 -11.04 0.56
C ILE A 38 4.94 -9.70 1.30
N SER A 39 3.77 -9.28 1.79
CA SER A 39 3.60 -8.04 2.53
C SER A 39 4.41 -8.04 3.84
N ASP A 40 4.40 -9.16 4.57
CA ASP A 40 5.13 -9.30 5.83
C ASP A 40 6.64 -9.34 5.61
N GLU A 41 7.11 -10.08 4.63
CA GLU A 41 8.51 -10.16 4.25
C GLU A 41 9.06 -8.81 3.78
N LEU A 42 8.33 -8.08 2.93
CA LEU A 42 8.72 -6.74 2.47
C LEU A 42 8.75 -5.76 3.64
N GLY A 43 7.69 -5.71 4.44
CA GLY A 43 7.61 -4.83 5.60
C GLY A 43 8.70 -5.10 6.63
N GLY A 44 8.95 -6.38 6.92
CA GLY A 44 10.00 -6.85 7.81
C GLY A 44 11.40 -6.48 7.31
N SER A 45 11.68 -6.69 6.02
CA SER A 45 12.96 -6.37 5.41
C SER A 45 13.29 -4.87 5.48
N VAL A 46 12.31 -4.01 5.12
CA VAL A 46 12.49 -2.56 5.18
C VAL A 46 12.65 -2.08 6.62
N ARG A 47 11.85 -2.62 7.56
CA ARG A 47 11.96 -2.27 8.98
C ARG A 47 13.31 -2.71 9.57
N SER A 48 13.75 -3.92 9.28
CA SER A 48 15.03 -4.45 9.77
C SER A 48 16.22 -3.63 9.24
N LEU A 49 16.18 -3.22 7.98
CA LEU A 49 17.17 -2.30 7.42
C LEU A 49 17.18 -0.98 8.21
N LEU A 50 16.01 -0.35 8.39
CA LEU A 50 15.89 0.92 9.09
C LEU A 50 16.48 0.84 10.51
N LEU A 51 16.08 -0.14 11.31
CA LEU A 51 16.54 -0.27 12.71
C LEU A 51 18.05 -0.51 12.79
N ARG A 52 18.58 -1.37 11.93
CA ARG A 52 20.02 -1.64 11.86
C ARG A 52 20.83 -0.37 11.50
N GLU A 53 20.35 0.43 10.55
CA GLU A 53 21.07 1.63 10.13
C GLU A 53 20.93 2.77 11.17
N ILE A 54 19.82 2.83 11.91
CA ILE A 54 19.67 3.74 13.06
C ILE A 54 20.70 3.38 14.15
N GLU A 55 20.86 2.08 14.45
CA GLU A 55 21.79 1.61 15.46
C GLU A 55 23.26 1.93 15.11
N LYS A 56 23.61 1.89 13.82
CA LYS A 56 24.96 2.17 13.32
C LYS A 56 25.33 3.65 13.29
N GLY A 57 24.44 4.49 12.79
CA GLY A 57 24.76 5.88 12.48
C GLY A 57 23.62 6.88 12.70
N GLY A 58 22.59 6.47 13.45
CA GLY A 58 21.45 7.34 13.75
C GLY A 58 20.49 7.54 12.58
N PHE A 59 19.56 8.48 12.77
CA PHE A 59 18.47 8.71 11.80
C PHE A 59 18.93 9.29 10.47
N ALA A 60 20.01 10.11 10.47
CA ALA A 60 20.52 10.72 9.24
C ALA A 60 21.12 9.66 8.31
N ASP A 61 21.95 8.76 8.84
CA ASP A 61 22.55 7.68 8.05
C ASP A 61 21.51 6.66 7.61
N ALA A 62 20.60 6.30 8.52
CA ALA A 62 19.47 5.45 8.17
C ALA A 62 18.65 6.03 7.00
N LEU A 63 18.38 7.33 7.00
CA LEU A 63 17.65 7.98 5.90
C LEU A 63 18.43 7.94 4.59
N ARG A 64 19.75 8.17 4.59
CA ARG A 64 20.59 8.07 3.39
C ARG A 64 20.50 6.68 2.76
N ILE A 65 20.76 5.65 3.55
CA ILE A 65 20.74 4.26 3.10
C ILE A 65 19.33 3.82 2.69
N CYS A 66 18.32 4.07 3.54
CA CYS A 66 16.94 3.66 3.23
C CYS A 66 16.37 4.36 2.00
N SER A 67 16.78 5.61 1.70
CA SER A 67 16.31 6.32 0.50
C SER A 67 16.74 5.62 -0.81
N GLU A 68 17.83 4.89 -0.78
CA GLU A 68 18.40 4.16 -1.93
C GLU A 68 17.92 2.69 -1.92
N VAL A 69 18.17 2.00 -0.84
CA VAL A 69 18.01 0.54 -0.75
C VAL A 69 16.55 0.09 -0.59
N ALA A 70 15.70 0.86 0.11
CA ALA A 70 14.33 0.42 0.36
C ALA A 70 13.47 0.30 -0.92
N GLN A 71 13.80 1.03 -1.99
CA GLN A 71 13.13 0.87 -3.28
C GLN A 71 13.64 -0.37 -4.02
N GLU A 72 14.94 -0.64 -3.95
CA GLU A 72 15.53 -1.85 -4.53
C GLU A 72 14.98 -3.12 -3.89
N ILE A 73 14.80 -3.12 -2.55
CA ILE A 73 14.14 -4.24 -1.87
C ILE A 73 12.77 -4.49 -2.47
N THR A 74 11.95 -3.44 -2.65
CA THR A 74 10.61 -3.56 -3.22
C THR A 74 10.65 -4.14 -4.66
N LEU A 75 11.58 -3.71 -5.49
CA LEU A 75 11.73 -4.21 -6.87
C LEU A 75 12.12 -5.70 -6.91
N ARG A 76 13.03 -6.13 -6.03
CA ARG A 76 13.43 -7.55 -5.93
C ARG A 76 12.25 -8.47 -5.57
N PHE A 77 11.32 -8.00 -4.73
CA PHE A 77 10.11 -8.78 -4.42
C PHE A 77 9.25 -9.00 -5.67
N ASN A 78 9.12 -8.00 -6.55
CA ASN A 78 8.37 -8.14 -7.80
C ASN A 78 9.03 -9.15 -8.75
N GLU A 79 10.36 -9.08 -8.91
CA GLU A 79 11.12 -9.97 -9.79
C GLU A 79 11.06 -11.43 -9.34
N GLN A 80 11.20 -11.68 -8.03
CA GLN A 80 11.25 -13.03 -7.47
C GLN A 80 9.90 -13.73 -7.44
N LYS A 81 8.81 -13.01 -7.21
CA LYS A 81 7.48 -13.59 -6.99
C LYS A 81 6.53 -13.42 -8.18
N GLY A 82 6.91 -12.64 -9.20
CA GLY A 82 6.04 -12.36 -10.35
C GLY A 82 4.76 -11.59 -10.03
N HIS A 83 4.70 -10.97 -8.83
CA HIS A 83 3.57 -10.18 -8.38
C HIS A 83 3.91 -8.70 -8.37
N HIS A 84 2.90 -7.85 -8.54
CA HIS A 84 3.11 -6.41 -8.46
C HIS A 84 2.97 -5.95 -7.00
N THR A 85 4.12 -5.73 -6.35
CA THR A 85 4.22 -5.33 -4.94
C THR A 85 4.82 -3.94 -4.83
N ARG A 86 4.24 -3.06 -4.02
CA ARG A 86 4.74 -1.70 -3.81
C ARG A 86 4.30 -1.14 -2.45
N ARG A 87 4.95 -0.05 -2.04
CA ARG A 87 4.52 0.77 -0.90
C ARG A 87 3.85 2.02 -1.44
N VAL A 88 2.72 2.39 -0.89
CA VAL A 88 1.93 3.54 -1.36
C VAL A 88 1.50 4.42 -0.20
N SER A 89 1.27 5.71 -0.47
CA SER A 89 0.80 6.65 0.52
C SER A 89 0.15 7.86 -0.14
N LEU A 90 -0.92 8.39 0.46
CA LEU A 90 -1.50 9.68 0.08
C LEU A 90 -0.50 10.82 0.29
N ARG A 91 0.27 10.74 1.38
CA ARG A 91 1.35 11.66 1.72
C ARG A 91 2.69 10.97 1.44
N TYR A 92 3.00 10.79 0.15
CA TYR A 92 4.21 10.12 -0.28
C TYR A 92 5.46 11.00 -0.10
N ARG A 93 6.61 10.36 0.14
CA ARG A 93 7.94 10.98 0.08
C ARG A 93 8.58 10.72 -1.28
N ASN A 94 8.62 9.44 -1.67
CA ASN A 94 9.12 9.05 -2.97
C ASN A 94 7.98 9.11 -4.00
N PRO A 95 8.13 9.82 -5.14
CA PRO A 95 7.11 9.86 -6.20
C PRO A 95 6.70 8.50 -6.75
N LYS A 96 7.58 7.49 -6.66
CA LYS A 96 7.25 6.10 -7.03
C LYS A 96 6.19 5.45 -6.13
N ASN A 97 5.86 6.08 -5.00
CA ASN A 97 4.87 5.59 -4.04
C ASN A 97 3.51 6.33 -4.14
N VAL A 98 3.29 7.05 -5.24
CA VAL A 98 1.97 7.63 -5.58
C VAL A 98 0.97 6.48 -5.78
N PRO A 99 -0.19 6.49 -5.09
CA PRO A 99 -1.19 5.43 -5.22
C PRO A 99 -1.90 5.48 -6.59
N ASP A 100 -2.30 4.34 -7.10
CA ASP A 100 -3.26 4.25 -8.19
C ASP A 100 -4.69 4.58 -7.69
N PRO A 101 -5.71 4.70 -8.58
CA PRO A 101 -7.07 5.06 -8.16
C PRO A 101 -7.71 4.08 -7.17
N PHE A 102 -7.40 2.78 -7.23
CA PHE A 102 -7.86 1.79 -6.26
C PHE A 102 -7.18 2.01 -4.90
N GLU A 103 -5.87 2.11 -4.91
CA GLU A 103 -5.04 2.31 -3.71
C GLU A 103 -5.38 3.63 -3.01
N GLN A 104 -5.63 4.70 -3.78
CA GLN A 104 -6.04 5.98 -3.23
C GLN A 104 -7.34 5.86 -2.43
N ARG A 105 -8.40 5.29 -3.04
CA ARG A 105 -9.69 5.11 -2.35
C ARG A 105 -9.55 4.29 -1.07
N LYS A 106 -8.73 3.22 -1.10
CA LYS A 106 -8.49 2.38 0.07
C LYS A 106 -7.69 3.11 1.15
N LEU A 107 -6.71 3.91 0.80
CA LEU A 107 -5.96 4.71 1.77
C LEU A 107 -6.84 5.78 2.43
N GLU A 108 -7.73 6.42 1.68
CA GLU A 108 -8.73 7.36 2.23
C GLU A 108 -9.70 6.64 3.19
N GLU A 109 -10.12 5.42 2.83
CA GLU A 109 -10.92 4.56 3.70
C GLU A 109 -10.16 4.17 4.97
N PHE A 110 -8.87 3.81 4.86
CA PHE A 110 -8.03 3.47 6.02
C PHE A 110 -7.91 4.66 6.98
N ASP A 111 -7.68 5.87 6.48
CA ASP A 111 -7.63 7.07 7.30
C ASP A 111 -8.95 7.31 8.06
N ARG A 112 -10.10 7.11 7.39
CA ARG A 112 -11.41 7.22 8.02
C ARG A 112 -11.62 6.15 9.09
N LEU A 113 -11.38 4.87 8.75
CA LEU A 113 -11.53 3.76 9.70
C LEU A 113 -10.57 3.85 10.88
N ASN A 114 -9.36 4.37 10.66
CA ASN A 114 -8.40 4.59 11.74
C ASN A 114 -8.91 5.63 12.76
N ARG A 115 -9.46 6.75 12.28
CA ARG A 115 -10.09 7.74 13.16
C ARG A 115 -11.27 7.17 13.95
N GLU A 116 -12.01 6.25 13.33
CA GLU A 116 -13.13 5.53 13.97
C GLU A 116 -12.68 4.36 14.86
N ARG A 117 -11.38 4.06 14.93
CA ARG A 117 -10.79 2.89 15.63
C ARG A 117 -11.35 1.55 15.13
N LYS A 118 -11.67 1.47 13.83
CA LYS A 118 -12.21 0.29 13.15
C LYS A 118 -11.28 -0.26 12.08
N LEU A 119 -10.06 0.31 11.95
CA LEU A 119 -9.10 -0.13 10.95
C LEU A 119 -8.69 -1.58 11.21
N ALA A 120 -8.91 -2.45 10.22
CA ALA A 120 -8.43 -3.83 10.25
C ALA A 120 -6.94 -3.90 9.87
N GLY A 121 -6.29 -5.03 10.20
CA GLY A 121 -4.86 -5.24 9.91
C GLY A 121 -4.56 -5.47 8.42
N GLU A 122 -5.55 -5.79 7.62
CA GLU A 122 -5.44 -6.04 6.19
C GLU A 122 -6.77 -5.85 5.46
N TYR A 123 -6.68 -5.64 4.14
CA TYR A 123 -7.83 -5.58 3.23
C TYR A 123 -7.51 -6.27 1.91
N PHE A 124 -8.51 -6.90 1.32
CA PHE A 124 -8.40 -7.40 -0.04
C PHE A 124 -9.73 -7.30 -0.79
N GLU A 125 -9.65 -7.23 -2.09
CA GLU A 125 -10.76 -7.33 -3.03
C GLU A 125 -10.32 -8.10 -4.27
N VAL A 126 -11.22 -8.86 -4.88
CA VAL A 126 -11.05 -9.38 -6.23
C VAL A 126 -11.65 -8.37 -7.20
N VAL A 127 -10.82 -7.87 -8.11
CA VAL A 127 -11.21 -6.85 -9.11
C VAL A 127 -10.99 -7.37 -10.52
N THR A 128 -11.78 -6.87 -11.47
CA THR A 128 -11.55 -7.11 -12.90
C THR A 128 -10.99 -5.87 -13.54
N GLU A 129 -9.80 -5.96 -14.09
CA GLU A 129 -9.12 -4.89 -14.82
C GLU A 129 -8.74 -5.42 -16.21
N GLU A 130 -9.16 -4.71 -17.28
CA GLU A 130 -8.87 -5.07 -18.68
C GLU A 130 -9.24 -6.54 -19.04
N GLY A 131 -10.34 -7.04 -18.48
CA GLY A 131 -10.82 -8.41 -18.71
C GLY A 131 -10.11 -9.52 -17.93
N HIS A 132 -9.19 -9.16 -17.04
CA HIS A 132 -8.45 -10.08 -16.17
C HIS A 132 -8.86 -9.88 -14.72
N SER A 133 -8.89 -10.98 -13.96
CA SER A 133 -9.17 -10.94 -12.53
C SER A 133 -7.89 -10.83 -11.73
N TYR A 134 -7.91 -10.00 -10.67
CA TYR A 134 -6.78 -9.80 -9.77
C TYR A 134 -7.23 -9.79 -8.32
N LEU A 135 -6.46 -10.41 -7.45
CA LEU A 135 -6.51 -10.10 -6.02
C LEU A 135 -5.74 -8.80 -5.78
N ARG A 136 -6.41 -7.80 -5.23
CA ARG A 136 -5.81 -6.55 -4.75
C ARG A 136 -5.78 -6.59 -3.24
N TYR A 137 -4.58 -6.72 -2.67
CA TYR A 137 -4.34 -6.79 -1.23
C TYR A 137 -3.64 -5.53 -0.73
N MET A 138 -4.06 -5.02 0.44
CA MET A 138 -3.42 -3.87 1.07
C MET A 138 -3.30 -4.08 2.58
N LYS A 139 -2.08 -3.88 3.11
CA LYS A 139 -1.76 -3.91 4.54
C LYS A 139 -1.42 -2.51 5.03
N PRO A 140 -2.22 -1.91 5.93
CA PRO A 140 -1.94 -0.58 6.47
C PRO A 140 -0.61 -0.54 7.22
N LEU A 141 0.12 0.55 7.04
CA LEU A 141 1.35 0.88 7.77
C LEU A 141 1.04 1.98 8.78
N ILE A 142 1.13 1.64 10.05
CA ILE A 142 0.84 2.56 11.15
C ILE A 142 2.12 3.20 11.66
N VAL A 143 2.09 4.52 11.87
CA VAL A 143 3.21 5.29 12.41
C VAL A 143 3.55 4.82 13.82
N GLN A 144 4.78 4.39 14.00
CA GLN A 144 5.34 3.98 15.29
C GLN A 144 6.22 5.12 15.87
N PRO A 145 6.56 5.10 17.17
CA PRO A 145 7.42 6.13 17.76
C PRO A 145 8.72 6.38 17.00
N VAL A 146 9.39 5.33 16.51
CA VAL A 146 10.62 5.43 15.71
C VAL A 146 10.42 6.19 14.38
N CYS A 147 9.21 6.22 13.84
CA CYS A 147 8.91 6.88 12.56
C CYS A 147 8.93 8.42 12.68
N ILE A 148 8.70 8.94 13.88
CA ILE A 148 8.51 10.39 14.12
C ILE A 148 9.77 11.19 13.83
N ALA A 149 10.96 10.63 14.00
CA ALA A 149 12.23 11.32 13.69
C ALA A 149 12.36 11.74 12.20
N CYS A 150 11.60 11.08 11.31
CA CYS A 150 11.60 11.38 9.87
C CYS A 150 10.23 11.76 9.31
N HIS A 151 9.15 11.47 10.02
CA HIS A 151 7.77 11.64 9.55
C HIS A 151 6.88 12.47 10.49
N GLY A 152 7.39 12.84 11.67
CA GLY A 152 6.67 13.64 12.65
C GLY A 152 6.50 15.11 12.25
N PRO A 153 6.05 15.97 13.18
CA PRO A 153 5.95 17.40 12.97
C PRO A 153 7.25 17.99 12.45
N ARG A 154 7.18 18.82 11.41
CA ARG A 154 8.37 19.34 10.70
C ARG A 154 9.34 20.06 11.63
N GLU A 155 8.82 20.80 12.61
CA GLU A 155 9.65 21.51 13.60
C GLU A 155 10.49 20.55 14.46
N ASN A 156 9.97 19.34 14.73
CA ASN A 156 10.62 18.34 15.60
C ASN A 156 11.56 17.38 14.87
N ILE A 157 11.60 17.40 13.53
CA ILE A 157 12.54 16.58 12.75
C ILE A 157 13.96 17.14 12.96
N PRO A 158 14.98 16.30 13.28
CA PRO A 158 16.36 16.76 13.45
C PRO A 158 16.88 17.52 12.23
N ALA A 159 17.68 18.55 12.45
CA ALA A 159 18.18 19.44 11.38
C ALA A 159 18.93 18.68 10.27
N GLU A 160 19.75 17.72 10.65
CA GLU A 160 20.51 16.87 9.73
C GLU A 160 19.59 15.99 8.85
N VAL A 161 18.50 15.47 9.43
CA VAL A 161 17.48 14.71 8.70
C VAL A 161 16.73 15.63 7.71
N LYS A 162 16.37 16.85 8.14
CA LYS A 162 15.71 17.85 7.27
C LYS A 162 16.56 18.18 6.04
N LEU A 163 17.87 18.36 6.22
CA LEU A 163 18.78 18.66 5.10
C LEU A 163 18.78 17.53 4.07
N ILE A 164 18.86 16.29 4.51
CA ILE A 164 18.84 15.12 3.60
C ILE A 164 17.49 15.02 2.89
N LEU A 165 16.37 15.24 3.63
CA LEU A 165 15.03 15.23 3.05
C LEU A 165 14.87 16.29 1.96
N GLN A 166 15.31 17.51 2.19
CA GLN A 166 15.27 18.61 1.21
C GLN A 166 16.07 18.29 -0.05
N GLN A 167 17.24 17.66 0.10
CA GLN A 167 18.09 17.29 -1.02
C GLN A 167 17.53 16.14 -1.85
N LYS A 168 17.05 15.08 -1.19
CA LYS A 168 16.60 13.85 -1.86
C LYS A 168 15.13 13.89 -2.29
N TYR A 169 14.30 14.67 -1.59
CA TYR A 169 12.86 14.70 -1.75
C TYR A 169 12.32 16.15 -1.63
N PRO A 170 12.57 17.02 -2.61
CA PRO A 170 12.15 18.42 -2.55
C PRO A 170 10.62 18.58 -2.40
N ASP A 171 9.86 17.62 -2.94
CA ASP A 171 8.39 17.59 -2.89
C ASP A 171 7.86 16.65 -1.79
N ASP A 172 8.63 16.42 -0.72
CA ASP A 172 8.26 15.54 0.39
C ASP A 172 6.93 15.95 1.04
N ARG A 173 5.95 15.06 1.01
CA ARG A 173 4.64 15.22 1.66
C ARG A 173 4.50 14.38 2.93
N ALA A 174 5.52 13.62 3.29
CA ALA A 174 5.46 12.60 4.34
C ALA A 174 5.96 13.11 5.70
N THR A 175 5.50 14.28 6.11
CA THR A 175 5.77 14.87 7.43
C THR A 175 4.46 15.12 8.19
N ASP A 176 4.55 15.60 9.43
CA ASP A 176 3.41 15.99 10.26
C ASP A 176 2.44 14.84 10.58
N PHE A 177 2.98 13.63 10.72
CA PHE A 177 2.29 12.45 11.23
C PHE A 177 2.43 12.37 12.75
N LEU A 178 1.39 11.81 13.38
CA LEU A 178 1.39 11.44 14.78
C LEU A 178 1.54 9.90 14.91
N VAL A 179 2.00 9.44 16.07
CA VAL A 179 1.99 8.00 16.38
C VAL A 179 0.56 7.48 16.33
N GLY A 180 0.35 6.40 15.60
CA GLY A 180 -0.97 5.83 15.37
C GLY A 180 -1.64 6.24 14.06
N ASP A 181 -1.12 7.24 13.34
CA ASP A 181 -1.65 7.62 12.01
C ASP A 181 -1.36 6.54 10.96
N VAL A 182 -2.17 6.49 9.91
CA VAL A 182 -1.89 5.67 8.72
C VAL A 182 -0.80 6.35 7.90
N ARG A 183 0.40 5.75 7.87
CA ARG A 183 1.52 6.24 7.05
C ARG A 183 1.33 5.96 5.56
N GLY A 184 0.60 4.90 5.26
CA GLY A 184 0.38 4.35 3.93
C GLY A 184 0.05 2.87 4.00
N ALA A 185 0.36 2.13 2.95
CA ALA A 185 0.16 0.69 2.90
C ALA A 185 1.25 -0.02 2.09
N ILE A 186 1.43 -1.33 2.34
CA ILE A 186 2.00 -2.26 1.37
C ILE A 186 0.83 -2.79 0.55
N THR A 187 0.93 -2.73 -0.76
CA THR A 187 -0.05 -3.26 -1.71
C THR A 187 0.55 -4.40 -2.50
N VAL A 188 -0.24 -5.45 -2.73
CA VAL A 188 0.13 -6.60 -3.55
C VAL A 188 -1.00 -6.86 -4.54
N LYS A 189 -0.67 -6.96 -5.83
CA LYS A 189 -1.60 -7.31 -6.91
C LYS A 189 -1.19 -8.66 -7.48
N ILE A 190 -2.08 -9.65 -7.41
CA ILE A 190 -1.86 -11.02 -7.89
C ILE A 190 -2.87 -11.32 -8.98
N TYR A 191 -2.40 -11.78 -10.11
CA TYR A 191 -3.24 -12.26 -11.19
C TYR A 191 -3.94 -13.57 -10.78
N LEU A 192 -5.25 -13.63 -11.01
CA LEU A 192 -6.06 -14.82 -10.84
C LEU A 192 -6.41 -15.35 -12.23
N PRO A 193 -5.82 -16.48 -12.67
CA PRO A 193 -6.22 -17.10 -13.92
C PRO A 193 -7.70 -17.51 -13.83
N LYS A 194 -8.48 -17.33 -14.89
CA LYS A 194 -9.85 -17.81 -14.94
C LYS A 194 -9.85 -19.31 -14.71
N SER A 195 -10.48 -19.78 -13.63
CA SER A 195 -10.87 -21.18 -13.52
C SER A 195 -11.86 -21.47 -14.66
N PHE A 196 -11.46 -22.32 -15.62
CA PHE A 196 -12.31 -22.79 -16.70
C PHE A 196 -13.29 -23.83 -16.18
#